data_e2a5f3b5dfefce1c5d8aacfc8a214b6d
#
_entry.id   e2a5f3b5dfefce1c5d8aacfc8a214b6d
#
_cell.length_a   1.000
_cell.length_b   1.000
_cell.length_c   1.000
_cell.angle_alpha   90.00
_cell.angle_beta   90.00
_cell.angle_gamma   90.00
#
_symmetry.space_group_name_H-M   'P 1'
#
loop_
_entity.id
_entity.type
_entity.pdbx_description
1 polymer ?
#
loop_
_entity_poly.entity_id
_entity_poly.type
_entity_poly.pdbx_seq_one_letter_code
_entity_poly.pdbx_strand_id
1 'polypeptide(L)'
;MATKSYGGDYSKYQPSLYNNTGSDSFAISQIGGSVNGYIYEQATYSSHAQQAKSRGWHFHTYIWMQTGSNQGQTQQMLNYFLPRLQQPKGAIVALDYEAGASDNVEANTDNILAGMRQIKSAGYTPMLYSYKPYMMSHVDVKRVLAEFPNSIWVAGYQTGLSVWPNYGYFPSMNGVAIWQYSDYGGQQDLNVDLTGITWNGYRTVDGWNGADDKWQYVENGQVVKNDWRKVDDRWYHFDENGDVQMAWQKINGHWYYFDTNHDGYFGAALIGWQQINNHWYYMDKENAWCLTGWQEIDGKKYYFDPENAWMVTGKQSIDGVDYVFADSGALENTEPKKEEKPKPTTPKTSEGESKLSEADKEAIENDLKPFIKAEVKAQLEAQK
;
A
#
# COMPACT_ATOMS: atom_id res chain seq x y z
N MET A 1 -12.64 0.52 -22.25
CA MET A 1 -13.40 -0.72 -21.98
C MET A 1 -12.44 -1.65 -21.26
N ALA A 2 -12.86 -2.27 -20.14
CA ALA A 2 -12.01 -3.27 -19.48
C ALA A 2 -11.74 -4.42 -20.46
N THR A 3 -10.49 -4.84 -20.57
CA THR A 3 -10.10 -5.98 -21.40
C THR A 3 -10.65 -7.24 -20.74
N LYS A 4 -11.47 -8.01 -21.47
CA LYS A 4 -11.99 -9.28 -21.00
C LYS A 4 -10.86 -10.27 -20.79
N SER A 5 -10.92 -11.03 -19.70
CA SER A 5 -10.00 -12.12 -19.39
C SER A 5 -10.75 -13.46 -19.33
N TYR A 6 -10.08 -14.55 -19.65
CA TYR A 6 -10.63 -15.89 -19.67
C TYR A 6 -9.88 -16.80 -18.70
N GLY A 7 -10.57 -17.81 -18.18
CA GLY A 7 -9.97 -18.78 -17.28
C GLY A 7 -10.96 -19.85 -16.89
N GLY A 8 -10.51 -20.81 -16.08
CA GLY A 8 -11.34 -21.88 -15.55
C GLY A 8 -11.51 -21.78 -14.05
N ASP A 9 -12.54 -22.44 -13.53
CA ASP A 9 -12.58 -22.79 -12.12
C ASP A 9 -12.39 -24.28 -11.92
N TYR A 10 -11.84 -24.64 -10.76
CA TYR A 10 -11.22 -25.93 -10.54
C TYR A 10 -11.52 -26.46 -9.13
N SER A 11 -11.68 -27.79 -9.07
CA SER A 11 -11.89 -28.51 -7.81
C SER A 11 -11.07 -29.81 -7.80
N LYS A 12 -11.46 -30.76 -6.96
CA LYS A 12 -10.85 -32.11 -6.93
C LYS A 12 -11.01 -32.92 -8.23
N TYR A 13 -11.95 -32.52 -9.08
CA TYR A 13 -12.22 -33.21 -10.32
C TYR A 13 -11.25 -32.91 -11.45
N GLN A 14 -10.55 -31.78 -11.33
CA GLN A 14 -9.51 -31.37 -12.28
C GLN A 14 -8.15 -31.42 -11.56
N PRO A 15 -7.29 -32.39 -11.83
CA PRO A 15 -5.97 -32.49 -11.20
C PRO A 15 -4.98 -31.43 -11.69
N SER A 16 -5.26 -30.79 -12.83
CA SER A 16 -4.41 -29.80 -13.46
C SER A 16 -5.21 -28.63 -14.02
N LEU A 17 -4.57 -27.47 -14.13
CA LEU A 17 -5.13 -26.33 -14.84
C LEU A 17 -5.05 -26.54 -16.36
N TYR A 18 -6.04 -26.10 -17.11
CA TYR A 18 -6.12 -26.21 -18.56
C TYR A 18 -6.19 -24.81 -19.19
N ASN A 19 -5.50 -24.61 -20.29
CA ASN A 19 -5.60 -23.40 -21.12
C ASN A 19 -6.58 -23.66 -22.27
N ASN A 20 -7.85 -23.59 -21.96
CA ASN A 20 -8.93 -23.99 -22.86
C ASN A 20 -9.08 -23.07 -24.08
N THR A 21 -8.94 -21.76 -23.87
CA THR A 21 -9.07 -20.75 -24.93
C THR A 21 -7.74 -20.48 -25.65
N GLY A 22 -6.62 -20.98 -25.15
CA GLY A 22 -5.27 -20.59 -25.58
C GLY A 22 -4.84 -19.22 -25.04
N SER A 23 -5.75 -18.49 -24.36
CA SER A 23 -5.54 -17.14 -23.83
C SER A 23 -6.01 -17.03 -22.38
N ASP A 24 -6.14 -18.15 -21.67
CA ASP A 24 -6.53 -18.16 -20.27
C ASP A 24 -5.44 -17.48 -19.43
N SER A 25 -5.86 -16.63 -18.51
CA SER A 25 -4.97 -15.80 -17.71
C SER A 25 -5.27 -15.83 -16.21
N PHE A 26 -6.35 -16.54 -15.81
CA PHE A 26 -6.69 -16.73 -14.40
C PHE A 26 -7.21 -18.14 -14.12
N ALA A 27 -7.14 -18.52 -12.86
CA ALA A 27 -7.76 -19.74 -12.32
C ALA A 27 -8.44 -19.42 -10.98
N ILE A 28 -9.64 -19.95 -10.77
CA ILE A 28 -10.36 -19.87 -9.49
C ILE A 28 -10.46 -21.27 -8.94
N SER A 29 -9.86 -21.58 -7.78
CA SER A 29 -9.79 -22.95 -7.28
C SER A 29 -10.50 -23.10 -5.93
N GLN A 30 -11.19 -24.21 -5.77
CA GLN A 30 -11.80 -24.59 -4.51
C GLN A 30 -10.73 -24.92 -3.47
N ILE A 31 -10.73 -24.19 -2.34
CA ILE A 31 -9.86 -24.57 -1.21
C ILE A 31 -10.51 -25.63 -0.33
N GLY A 32 -11.82 -25.72 -0.34
CA GLY A 32 -12.63 -26.59 0.47
C GLY A 32 -14.00 -25.97 0.69
N GLY A 33 -14.63 -26.30 1.79
CA GLY A 33 -15.94 -25.76 2.12
C GLY A 33 -16.49 -26.21 3.45
N SER A 34 -17.74 -25.81 3.71
CA SER A 34 -18.52 -26.27 4.85
C SER A 34 -19.86 -26.81 4.40
N VAL A 35 -20.22 -28.00 4.92
CA VAL A 35 -21.54 -28.60 4.78
C VAL A 35 -22.14 -28.72 6.17
N ASN A 36 -23.12 -27.89 6.48
CA ASN A 36 -23.79 -27.85 7.79
C ASN A 36 -22.80 -27.75 8.98
N GLY A 37 -21.73 -26.97 8.82
CA GLY A 37 -20.69 -26.76 9.83
C GLY A 37 -19.54 -27.79 9.78
N TYR A 38 -19.64 -28.85 9.01
CA TYR A 38 -18.51 -29.74 8.76
C TYR A 38 -17.58 -29.15 7.70
N ILE A 39 -16.33 -28.88 8.09
CA ILE A 39 -15.31 -28.31 7.20
C ILE A 39 -14.53 -29.43 6.50
N TYR A 40 -14.31 -29.30 5.20
CA TYR A 40 -13.45 -30.18 4.41
C TYR A 40 -12.50 -29.40 3.50
N GLU A 41 -11.35 -29.95 3.22
CA GLU A 41 -10.32 -29.38 2.35
C GLU A 41 -10.29 -30.06 0.97
N GLN A 42 -9.79 -29.32 -0.03
CA GLN A 42 -9.52 -29.85 -1.37
C GLN A 42 -8.02 -30.13 -1.55
N ALA A 43 -7.69 -31.39 -1.83
CA ALA A 43 -6.31 -31.85 -1.98
C ALA A 43 -5.58 -31.19 -3.18
N THR A 44 -6.33 -30.77 -4.22
CA THR A 44 -5.79 -30.18 -5.45
C THR A 44 -5.42 -28.69 -5.31
N TYR A 45 -5.93 -28.00 -4.30
CA TYR A 45 -5.80 -26.53 -4.18
C TYR A 45 -4.38 -26.02 -4.26
N SER A 46 -3.46 -26.59 -3.48
CA SER A 46 -2.04 -26.15 -3.48
C SER A 46 -1.33 -26.43 -4.81
N SER A 47 -1.68 -27.54 -5.46
CA SER A 47 -1.16 -27.84 -6.81
C SER A 47 -1.67 -26.82 -7.83
N HIS A 48 -2.96 -26.44 -7.77
CA HIS A 48 -3.52 -25.42 -8.66
C HIS A 48 -2.84 -24.06 -8.46
N ALA A 49 -2.59 -23.64 -7.22
CA ALA A 49 -1.88 -22.39 -6.91
C ALA A 49 -0.47 -22.38 -7.51
N GLN A 50 0.28 -23.48 -7.38
CA GLN A 50 1.61 -23.61 -7.96
C GLN A 50 1.59 -23.60 -9.49
N GLN A 51 0.64 -24.29 -10.11
CA GLN A 51 0.48 -24.29 -11.57
C GLN A 51 0.10 -22.91 -12.11
N ALA A 52 -0.80 -22.20 -11.46
CA ALA A 52 -1.17 -20.82 -11.84
C ALA A 52 0.06 -19.89 -11.75
N LYS A 53 0.80 -19.96 -10.66
CA LYS A 53 2.05 -19.18 -10.48
C LYS A 53 3.09 -19.49 -11.57
N SER A 54 3.31 -20.75 -11.93
CA SER A 54 4.28 -21.15 -12.95
C SER A 54 3.88 -20.68 -14.36
N ARG A 55 2.60 -20.45 -14.61
CA ARG A 55 2.06 -19.96 -15.87
C ARG A 55 1.91 -18.43 -15.93
N GLY A 56 2.18 -17.72 -14.80
CA GLY A 56 1.91 -16.29 -14.68
C GLY A 56 0.43 -15.95 -14.67
N TRP A 57 -0.42 -16.88 -14.28
CA TRP A 57 -1.88 -16.69 -14.18
C TRP A 57 -2.26 -16.10 -12.82
N HIS A 58 -3.33 -15.31 -12.80
CA HIS A 58 -3.94 -14.82 -11.58
C HIS A 58 -4.69 -15.95 -10.88
N PHE A 59 -4.30 -16.24 -9.65
CA PHE A 59 -4.89 -17.30 -8.86
C PHE A 59 -5.89 -16.76 -7.85
N HIS A 60 -7.09 -17.32 -7.83
CA HIS A 60 -8.19 -16.93 -6.97
C HIS A 60 -8.77 -18.16 -6.28
N THR A 61 -9.63 -17.94 -5.28
CA THR A 61 -10.19 -19.02 -4.47
C THR A 61 -11.70 -18.92 -4.41
N TYR A 62 -12.38 -20.07 -4.40
CA TYR A 62 -13.75 -20.16 -3.92
C TYR A 62 -13.87 -21.15 -2.76
N ILE A 63 -14.89 -20.95 -1.94
CA ILE A 63 -15.18 -21.73 -0.75
C ILE A 63 -16.64 -22.19 -0.83
N TRP A 64 -16.87 -23.49 -0.87
CA TRP A 64 -18.22 -24.06 -0.86
C TRP A 64 -18.92 -23.72 0.46
N MET A 65 -20.04 -22.99 0.36
CA MET A 65 -20.74 -22.43 1.52
C MET A 65 -22.14 -23.07 1.67
N GLN A 66 -22.25 -24.28 2.20
CA GLN A 66 -23.52 -24.91 2.55
C GLN A 66 -23.79 -24.71 4.05
N THR A 67 -23.90 -23.47 4.48
CA THR A 67 -24.16 -23.06 5.87
C THR A 67 -25.53 -22.42 6.06
N GLY A 68 -26.33 -22.36 4.98
CA GLY A 68 -27.67 -21.77 4.99
C GLY A 68 -27.67 -20.32 5.50
N SER A 69 -28.43 -20.05 6.55
CA SER A 69 -28.48 -18.77 7.25
C SER A 69 -27.64 -18.70 8.53
N ASN A 70 -26.77 -19.70 8.78
CA ASN A 70 -26.01 -19.82 10.02
C ASN A 70 -24.69 -19.05 9.95
N GLN A 71 -24.68 -17.80 10.45
CA GLN A 71 -23.50 -16.95 10.48
C GLN A 71 -22.33 -17.52 11.30
N GLY A 72 -22.62 -18.27 12.38
CA GLY A 72 -21.57 -18.90 13.18
C GLY A 72 -20.79 -19.97 12.41
N GLN A 73 -21.48 -20.78 11.61
CA GLN A 73 -20.85 -21.77 10.74
C GLN A 73 -20.03 -21.10 9.61
N THR A 74 -20.56 -20.02 9.03
CA THR A 74 -19.84 -19.25 8.01
C THR A 74 -18.58 -18.61 8.59
N GLN A 75 -18.67 -18.00 9.77
CA GLN A 75 -17.51 -17.44 10.46
C GLN A 75 -16.45 -18.49 10.79
N GLN A 76 -16.88 -19.66 11.28
CA GLN A 76 -15.97 -20.77 11.56
C GLN A 76 -15.26 -21.25 10.28
N MET A 77 -15.99 -21.40 9.19
CA MET A 77 -15.45 -21.77 7.87
C MET A 77 -14.41 -20.75 7.39
N LEU A 78 -14.72 -19.47 7.45
CA LEU A 78 -13.80 -18.41 7.01
C LEU A 78 -12.59 -18.26 7.92
N ASN A 79 -12.73 -18.39 9.25
CA ASN A 79 -11.61 -18.43 10.18
C ASN A 79 -10.65 -19.58 9.87
N TYR A 80 -11.17 -20.69 9.37
CA TYR A 80 -10.35 -21.83 8.97
C TYR A 80 -9.61 -21.58 7.65
N PHE A 81 -10.28 -21.08 6.60
CA PHE A 81 -9.71 -21.00 5.26
C PHE A 81 -8.90 -19.72 5.00
N LEU A 82 -9.31 -18.55 5.52
CA LEU A 82 -8.64 -17.27 5.20
C LEU A 82 -7.12 -17.26 5.52
N PRO A 83 -6.63 -17.88 6.63
CA PRO A 83 -5.19 -17.97 6.88
C PRO A 83 -4.44 -18.94 5.96
N ARG A 84 -5.16 -19.78 5.21
CA ARG A 84 -4.60 -20.84 4.34
C ARG A 84 -4.57 -20.50 2.87
N LEU A 85 -5.05 -19.30 2.52
CA LEU A 85 -5.08 -18.83 1.14
C LEU A 85 -3.66 -18.64 0.58
N GLN A 86 -3.45 -19.03 -0.68
CA GLN A 86 -2.15 -19.01 -1.36
C GLN A 86 -2.06 -17.93 -2.46
N GLN A 87 -3.05 -17.06 -2.52
CA GLN A 87 -3.09 -15.90 -3.42
C GLN A 87 -2.67 -14.61 -2.70
N PRO A 88 -2.27 -13.54 -3.44
CA PRO A 88 -1.96 -12.26 -2.84
C PRO A 88 -3.21 -11.59 -2.24
N LYS A 89 -3.00 -10.67 -1.29
CA LYS A 89 -4.07 -9.79 -0.83
C LYS A 89 -4.65 -9.01 -2.00
N GLY A 90 -5.92 -8.64 -1.91
CA GLY A 90 -6.67 -8.07 -3.03
C GLY A 90 -7.29 -9.11 -3.96
N ALA A 91 -6.72 -10.31 -4.11
CA ALA A 91 -7.28 -11.35 -4.97
C ALA A 91 -8.68 -11.82 -4.52
N ILE A 92 -9.42 -12.45 -5.41
CA ILE A 92 -10.81 -12.86 -5.16
C ILE A 92 -10.89 -14.03 -4.18
N VAL A 93 -11.84 -13.92 -3.23
CA VAL A 93 -12.37 -15.05 -2.47
C VAL A 93 -13.89 -15.07 -2.66
N ALA A 94 -14.38 -16.08 -3.34
CA ALA A 94 -15.81 -16.25 -3.61
C ALA A 94 -16.48 -17.18 -2.60
N LEU A 95 -17.67 -16.81 -2.14
CA LEU A 95 -18.59 -17.67 -1.45
C LEU A 95 -19.45 -18.39 -2.48
N ASP A 96 -19.30 -19.69 -2.60
CA ASP A 96 -20.05 -20.57 -3.48
C ASP A 96 -21.32 -21.03 -2.77
N TYR A 97 -22.42 -20.32 -3.02
CA TYR A 97 -23.71 -20.48 -2.33
C TYR A 97 -24.77 -20.99 -3.28
N GLU A 98 -24.84 -22.33 -3.46
CA GLU A 98 -25.76 -22.97 -4.39
C GLU A 98 -26.51 -24.20 -3.79
N ALA A 99 -26.31 -24.39 -2.48
CA ALA A 99 -27.01 -25.46 -1.74
C ALA A 99 -27.23 -25.07 -0.27
N GLY A 100 -28.25 -25.63 0.35
CA GLY A 100 -28.51 -25.55 1.79
C GLY A 100 -29.07 -24.22 2.27
N ALA A 101 -29.55 -23.33 1.39
CA ALA A 101 -30.26 -22.14 1.80
C ALA A 101 -31.48 -22.48 2.67
N SER A 102 -31.79 -21.60 3.63
CA SER A 102 -33.06 -21.61 4.33
C SER A 102 -34.16 -20.94 3.49
N ASP A 103 -35.42 -21.14 3.89
CA ASP A 103 -36.56 -20.43 3.24
C ASP A 103 -36.57 -18.93 3.56
N ASN A 104 -35.71 -18.47 4.47
CA ASN A 104 -35.64 -17.08 4.86
C ASN A 104 -34.55 -16.35 4.06
N VAL A 105 -34.98 -15.66 3.00
CA VAL A 105 -34.09 -14.88 2.09
C VAL A 105 -33.28 -13.82 2.84
N GLU A 106 -33.88 -13.10 3.79
CA GLU A 106 -33.19 -12.08 4.58
C GLU A 106 -32.07 -12.68 5.41
N ALA A 107 -32.34 -13.77 6.13
CA ALA A 107 -31.35 -14.43 6.97
C ALA A 107 -30.21 -15.05 6.15
N ASN A 108 -30.51 -15.61 4.96
CA ASN A 108 -29.49 -16.09 4.03
C ASN A 108 -28.61 -14.94 3.55
N THR A 109 -29.22 -13.81 3.17
CA THR A 109 -28.52 -12.61 2.70
C THR A 109 -27.63 -12.02 3.79
N ASP A 110 -28.13 -11.93 5.03
CA ASP A 110 -27.36 -11.48 6.19
C ASP A 110 -26.12 -12.35 6.43
N ASN A 111 -26.27 -13.67 6.29
CA ASN A 111 -25.16 -14.60 6.42
C ASN A 111 -24.11 -14.43 5.32
N ILE A 112 -24.54 -14.28 4.08
CA ILE A 112 -23.65 -13.98 2.93
C ILE A 112 -22.91 -12.67 3.14
N LEU A 113 -23.62 -11.60 3.47
CA LEU A 113 -23.01 -10.28 3.71
C LEU A 113 -22.01 -10.31 4.88
N ALA A 114 -22.31 -11.00 5.96
CA ALA A 114 -21.37 -11.19 7.07
C ALA A 114 -20.08 -11.88 6.60
N GLY A 115 -20.20 -12.94 5.80
CA GLY A 115 -19.05 -13.63 5.21
C GLY A 115 -18.24 -12.74 4.26
N MET A 116 -18.91 -12.00 3.38
CA MET A 116 -18.25 -11.07 2.43
C MET A 116 -17.50 -9.94 3.17
N ARG A 117 -18.07 -9.41 4.25
CA ARG A 117 -17.38 -8.41 5.12
C ARG A 117 -16.14 -9.00 5.78
N GLN A 118 -16.22 -10.24 6.25
CA GLN A 118 -15.06 -10.91 6.84
C GLN A 118 -13.95 -11.13 5.82
N ILE A 119 -14.29 -11.55 4.59
CA ILE A 119 -13.34 -11.68 3.47
C ILE A 119 -12.69 -10.32 3.17
N LYS A 120 -13.48 -9.25 3.07
CA LYS A 120 -12.97 -7.88 2.82
C LYS A 120 -12.04 -7.42 3.95
N SER A 121 -12.43 -7.62 5.21
CA SER A 121 -11.61 -7.26 6.38
C SER A 121 -10.30 -8.03 6.44
N ALA A 122 -10.26 -9.24 5.87
CA ALA A 122 -9.04 -10.01 5.71
C ALA A 122 -8.17 -9.54 4.52
N GLY A 123 -8.57 -8.48 3.81
CA GLY A 123 -7.81 -7.87 2.70
C GLY A 123 -7.99 -8.57 1.36
N TYR A 124 -9.11 -9.24 1.12
CA TYR A 124 -9.44 -9.90 -0.15
C TYR A 124 -10.67 -9.27 -0.81
N THR A 125 -10.84 -9.50 -2.11
CA THR A 125 -12.03 -9.08 -2.87
C THR A 125 -13.12 -10.13 -2.68
N PRO A 126 -14.23 -9.82 -1.98
CA PRO A 126 -15.32 -10.77 -1.79
C PRO A 126 -16.18 -10.89 -3.04
N MET A 127 -16.60 -12.09 -3.38
CA MET A 127 -17.60 -12.37 -4.41
C MET A 127 -18.64 -13.38 -3.93
N LEU A 128 -19.82 -13.32 -4.51
CA LEU A 128 -20.88 -14.31 -4.38
C LEU A 128 -21.01 -15.08 -5.70
N TYR A 129 -20.82 -16.40 -5.64
CA TYR A 129 -21.11 -17.30 -6.75
C TYR A 129 -22.39 -18.09 -6.50
N SER A 130 -23.17 -18.23 -7.54
CA SER A 130 -24.29 -19.18 -7.64
C SER A 130 -24.81 -19.23 -9.07
N TYR A 131 -25.72 -20.16 -9.38
CA TYR A 131 -26.52 -20.09 -10.60
C TYR A 131 -27.74 -19.18 -10.42
N LYS A 132 -28.13 -18.47 -11.48
CA LYS A 132 -29.11 -17.39 -11.41
C LYS A 132 -30.44 -17.79 -10.73
N PRO A 133 -31.11 -18.93 -11.06
CA PRO A 133 -32.38 -19.32 -10.42
C PRO A 133 -32.25 -19.47 -8.89
N TYR A 134 -31.19 -20.11 -8.40
CA TYR A 134 -30.97 -20.30 -6.98
C TYR A 134 -30.67 -18.98 -6.25
N MET A 135 -29.82 -18.17 -6.83
CA MET A 135 -29.49 -16.85 -6.29
C MET A 135 -30.73 -15.98 -6.17
N MET A 136 -31.57 -15.92 -7.22
CA MET A 136 -32.78 -15.08 -7.22
C MET A 136 -33.86 -15.56 -6.24
N SER A 137 -33.92 -16.85 -5.90
CA SER A 137 -34.91 -17.39 -4.97
C SER A 137 -34.49 -17.35 -3.52
N HIS A 138 -33.18 -17.26 -3.22
CA HIS A 138 -32.68 -17.40 -1.86
C HIS A 138 -31.84 -16.21 -1.35
N VAL A 139 -31.57 -15.21 -2.21
CA VAL A 139 -30.70 -14.06 -1.85
C VAL A 139 -31.32 -12.76 -2.31
N ASP A 140 -31.34 -11.74 -1.46
CA ASP A 140 -31.60 -10.36 -1.87
C ASP A 140 -30.33 -9.78 -2.54
N VAL A 141 -30.21 -10.02 -3.85
CA VAL A 141 -29.07 -9.56 -4.66
C VAL A 141 -28.93 -8.05 -4.64
N LYS A 142 -30.02 -7.27 -4.46
CA LYS A 142 -29.94 -5.82 -4.39
C LYS A 142 -29.18 -5.36 -3.16
N ARG A 143 -29.41 -6.00 -2.02
CA ARG A 143 -28.68 -5.72 -0.78
C ARG A 143 -27.19 -6.08 -0.92
N VAL A 144 -26.89 -7.22 -1.55
CA VAL A 144 -25.49 -7.61 -1.81
C VAL A 144 -24.80 -6.56 -2.67
N LEU A 145 -25.41 -6.13 -3.77
CA LEU A 145 -24.84 -5.16 -4.69
C LEU A 145 -24.78 -3.73 -4.16
N ALA A 146 -25.64 -3.37 -3.20
CA ALA A 146 -25.58 -2.08 -2.53
C ALA A 146 -24.31 -1.93 -1.68
N GLU A 147 -23.81 -3.02 -1.10
CA GLU A 147 -22.59 -3.01 -0.28
C GLU A 147 -21.35 -3.43 -1.09
N PHE A 148 -21.51 -4.37 -2.00
CA PHE A 148 -20.44 -4.94 -2.82
C PHE A 148 -20.80 -4.83 -4.31
N PRO A 149 -20.66 -3.67 -4.94
CA PRO A 149 -20.94 -3.52 -6.36
C PRO A 149 -19.99 -4.41 -7.20
N ASN A 150 -20.51 -4.95 -8.32
CA ASN A 150 -19.75 -5.84 -9.22
C ASN A 150 -19.14 -7.08 -8.54
N SER A 151 -19.85 -7.67 -7.59
CA SER A 151 -19.38 -8.83 -6.81
C SER A 151 -20.06 -10.15 -7.16
N ILE A 152 -20.82 -10.20 -8.24
CA ILE A 152 -21.52 -11.41 -8.65
C ILE A 152 -20.69 -12.20 -9.65
N TRP A 153 -20.47 -13.47 -9.34
CA TRP A 153 -20.02 -14.50 -10.25
C TRP A 153 -21.20 -15.44 -10.49
N VAL A 154 -21.70 -15.52 -11.71
CA VAL A 154 -22.93 -16.25 -12.02
C VAL A 154 -22.70 -17.35 -13.04
N ALA A 155 -23.26 -18.54 -12.77
CA ALA A 155 -23.35 -19.61 -13.74
C ALA A 155 -24.58 -19.44 -14.63
N GLY A 156 -24.37 -19.66 -15.92
CA GLY A 156 -25.45 -19.72 -16.90
C GLY A 156 -24.89 -20.28 -18.22
N TYR A 157 -25.09 -21.58 -18.43
CA TYR A 157 -24.39 -22.31 -19.47
C TYR A 157 -25.03 -22.10 -20.85
N GLN A 158 -24.16 -21.94 -21.82
CA GLN A 158 -24.51 -21.99 -23.25
C GLN A 158 -24.68 -23.44 -23.72
N THR A 159 -25.40 -23.64 -24.78
CA THR A 159 -25.48 -24.95 -25.44
C THR A 159 -24.26 -25.19 -26.33
N GLY A 160 -23.80 -26.44 -26.40
CA GLY A 160 -22.67 -26.86 -27.24
C GLY A 160 -21.30 -26.76 -26.54
N LEU A 161 -20.29 -27.30 -27.21
CA LEU A 161 -18.92 -27.44 -26.67
C LEU A 161 -17.96 -26.34 -27.17
N SER A 162 -18.39 -25.07 -27.18
CA SER A 162 -17.50 -23.95 -27.51
C SER A 162 -16.67 -23.56 -26.32
N VAL A 163 -15.37 -23.35 -26.52
CA VAL A 163 -14.46 -22.74 -25.52
C VAL A 163 -14.62 -21.23 -25.43
N TRP A 164 -15.41 -20.61 -26.30
CA TRP A 164 -15.67 -19.17 -26.30
C TRP A 164 -17.10 -18.86 -25.88
N PRO A 165 -17.33 -17.80 -25.10
CA PRO A 165 -18.65 -17.45 -24.63
C PRO A 165 -19.56 -16.97 -25.77
N ASN A 166 -20.78 -17.48 -25.82
CA ASN A 166 -21.85 -16.97 -26.65
C ASN A 166 -22.75 -16.05 -25.81
N TYR A 167 -22.59 -14.74 -25.97
CA TYR A 167 -23.29 -13.72 -25.18
C TYR A 167 -24.84 -13.75 -25.35
N GLY A 168 -25.38 -14.47 -26.32
CA GLY A 168 -26.82 -14.74 -26.40
C GLY A 168 -27.36 -15.54 -25.20
N TYR A 169 -26.50 -16.24 -24.49
CA TYR A 169 -26.84 -17.01 -23.27
C TYR A 169 -26.49 -16.29 -21.96
N PHE A 170 -25.97 -15.06 -22.04
CA PHE A 170 -25.60 -14.31 -20.84
C PHE A 170 -26.80 -14.18 -19.89
N PRO A 171 -26.68 -14.62 -18.61
CA PRO A 171 -27.77 -14.52 -17.66
C PRO A 171 -27.97 -13.06 -17.24
N SER A 172 -28.77 -12.29 -17.94
CA SER A 172 -29.00 -10.87 -17.70
C SER A 172 -29.30 -10.58 -16.22
N MET A 173 -28.28 -10.11 -15.50
CA MET A 173 -28.32 -9.71 -14.09
C MET A 173 -27.42 -8.48 -13.90
N ASN A 174 -27.77 -7.64 -12.93
CA ASN A 174 -26.92 -6.52 -12.53
C ASN A 174 -25.72 -7.01 -11.70
N GLY A 175 -24.60 -6.29 -11.77
CA GLY A 175 -23.44 -6.52 -10.91
C GLY A 175 -22.64 -7.78 -11.21
N VAL A 176 -22.87 -8.43 -12.36
CA VAL A 176 -22.08 -9.58 -12.80
C VAL A 176 -20.69 -9.12 -13.21
N ALA A 177 -19.69 -9.57 -12.48
CA ALA A 177 -18.29 -9.35 -12.81
C ALA A 177 -17.66 -10.55 -13.53
N ILE A 178 -18.04 -11.77 -13.13
CA ILE A 178 -17.58 -13.01 -13.78
C ILE A 178 -18.81 -13.82 -14.21
N TRP A 179 -18.73 -14.34 -15.43
CA TRP A 179 -19.74 -15.26 -15.98
C TRP A 179 -19.10 -16.62 -16.25
N GLN A 180 -19.58 -17.66 -15.56
CA GLN A 180 -19.30 -19.06 -15.86
C GLN A 180 -20.27 -19.49 -16.98
N TYR A 181 -19.75 -19.56 -18.19
CA TYR A 181 -20.59 -19.69 -19.41
C TYR A 181 -20.71 -21.12 -19.94
N SER A 182 -19.92 -22.05 -19.45
CA SER A 182 -19.92 -23.44 -19.90
C SER A 182 -19.29 -24.36 -18.84
N ASP A 183 -19.78 -25.59 -18.75
CA ASP A 183 -19.15 -26.71 -18.08
C ASP A 183 -18.29 -27.55 -19.04
N TYR A 184 -18.20 -27.13 -20.28
CA TYR A 184 -17.51 -27.80 -21.40
C TYR A 184 -17.80 -29.31 -21.44
N GLY A 185 -19.10 -29.68 -21.36
CA GLY A 185 -19.58 -31.07 -21.35
C GLY A 185 -19.25 -31.81 -20.05
N GLY A 186 -19.17 -31.09 -18.92
CA GLY A 186 -18.86 -31.64 -17.60
C GLY A 186 -17.38 -31.92 -17.36
N GLN A 187 -16.50 -31.38 -18.24
CA GLN A 187 -15.04 -31.59 -18.11
C GLN A 187 -14.35 -30.43 -17.42
N GLN A 188 -14.77 -29.19 -17.73
CA GLN A 188 -14.10 -27.99 -17.24
C GLN A 188 -15.05 -26.79 -17.24
N ASP A 189 -15.16 -26.13 -16.11
CA ASP A 189 -15.92 -24.90 -16.00
C ASP A 189 -15.14 -23.72 -16.60
N LEU A 190 -15.77 -23.02 -17.55
CA LEU A 190 -15.18 -21.93 -18.32
C LEU A 190 -15.78 -20.59 -17.92
N ASN A 191 -14.92 -19.63 -17.68
CA ASN A 191 -15.28 -18.32 -17.16
C ASN A 191 -14.75 -17.17 -18.01
N VAL A 192 -15.51 -16.08 -18.03
CA VAL A 192 -15.08 -14.79 -18.56
C VAL A 192 -15.22 -13.71 -17.50
N ASP A 193 -14.15 -12.99 -17.24
CA ASP A 193 -14.15 -11.75 -16.47
C ASP A 193 -14.61 -10.60 -17.35
N LEU A 194 -15.72 -9.96 -16.98
CA LEU A 194 -16.36 -8.88 -17.71
C LEU A 194 -15.88 -7.49 -17.26
N THR A 195 -15.26 -7.39 -16.10
CA THR A 195 -14.96 -6.11 -15.42
C THR A 195 -13.46 -5.88 -15.18
N GLY A 196 -12.67 -6.91 -15.33
CA GLY A 196 -11.26 -6.91 -14.96
C GLY A 196 -11.03 -7.19 -13.47
N ILE A 197 -12.03 -7.75 -12.75
CA ILE A 197 -11.93 -8.04 -11.31
C ILE A 197 -10.88 -9.12 -11.00
N THR A 198 -10.57 -10.02 -11.95
CA THR A 198 -9.51 -11.03 -11.80
C THR A 198 -8.09 -10.43 -11.77
N TRP A 199 -7.95 -9.13 -12.02
CA TRP A 199 -6.70 -8.41 -11.81
C TRP A 199 -6.53 -7.90 -10.38
N ASN A 200 -7.58 -7.93 -9.56
CA ASN A 200 -7.48 -7.51 -8.16
C ASN A 200 -6.45 -8.37 -7.41
N GLY A 201 -5.54 -7.72 -6.68
CA GLY A 201 -4.40 -8.35 -6.04
C GLY A 201 -3.20 -8.60 -6.98
N TYR A 202 -3.36 -8.41 -8.30
CA TYR A 202 -2.32 -8.60 -9.32
C TYR A 202 -2.02 -7.33 -10.11
N ARG A 203 -2.91 -6.34 -10.05
CA ARG A 203 -2.59 -5.00 -10.52
C ARG A 203 -1.84 -4.27 -9.41
N THR A 204 -0.61 -4.00 -9.66
CA THR A 204 0.00 -2.78 -9.18
C THR A 204 -0.51 -1.71 -10.13
N VAL A 205 -1.44 -0.88 -9.67
CA VAL A 205 -1.85 0.29 -10.45
C VAL A 205 -0.67 1.24 -10.43
N ASP A 206 -0.15 1.61 -11.60
CA ASP A 206 0.90 2.63 -11.68
C ASP A 206 0.40 3.91 -10.98
N GLY A 207 1.30 4.57 -10.26
CA GLY A 207 0.98 5.71 -9.43
C GLY A 207 1.01 5.40 -7.93
N TRP A 208 0.39 6.27 -7.15
CA TRP A 208 0.35 6.16 -5.70
C TRP A 208 -0.55 5.02 -5.23
N ASN A 209 -0.01 4.16 -4.36
CA ASN A 209 -0.71 3.05 -3.73
C ASN A 209 -0.40 3.07 -2.23
N GLY A 210 -1.42 3.09 -1.39
CA GLY A 210 -1.23 3.08 0.05
C GLY A 210 -2.40 3.67 0.82
N ALA A 211 -2.21 3.75 2.13
CA ALA A 211 -3.13 4.39 3.06
C ALA A 211 -2.36 4.85 4.30
N ASP A 212 -2.89 5.86 4.98
CA ASP A 212 -2.30 6.47 6.17
C ASP A 212 -0.84 6.90 5.91
N ASP A 213 0.11 6.41 6.70
CA ASP A 213 1.53 6.76 6.62
C ASP A 213 2.36 5.78 5.75
N LYS A 214 1.70 4.85 5.04
CA LYS A 214 2.34 3.86 4.19
C LYS A 214 1.91 4.01 2.75
N TRP A 215 2.64 4.85 2.02
CA TRP A 215 2.42 5.09 0.61
C TRP A 215 3.60 4.59 -0.21
N GLN A 216 3.30 3.90 -1.30
CA GLN A 216 4.26 3.41 -2.28
C GLN A 216 3.93 4.00 -3.65
N TYR A 217 4.94 4.17 -4.47
CA TYR A 217 4.75 4.55 -5.86
C TYR A 217 5.07 3.37 -6.77
N VAL A 218 4.17 3.09 -7.68
CA VAL A 218 4.30 1.99 -8.64
C VAL A 218 4.52 2.57 -10.02
N GLU A 219 5.51 2.04 -10.72
CA GLU A 219 5.86 2.41 -12.08
C GLU A 219 6.10 1.15 -12.91
N ASN A 220 5.39 1.04 -14.04
CA ASN A 220 5.42 -0.16 -14.90
C ASN A 220 5.11 -1.46 -14.13
N GLY A 221 4.16 -1.40 -13.19
CA GLY A 221 3.76 -2.54 -12.39
C GLY A 221 4.76 -2.96 -11.30
N GLN A 222 5.81 -2.17 -11.05
CA GLN A 222 6.81 -2.44 -10.02
C GLN A 222 6.81 -1.34 -8.96
N VAL A 223 6.89 -1.73 -7.69
CA VAL A 223 7.07 -0.79 -6.59
C VAL A 223 8.46 -0.17 -6.68
N VAL A 224 8.51 1.17 -6.69
CA VAL A 224 9.78 1.92 -6.63
C VAL A 224 10.41 1.72 -5.25
N LYS A 225 11.70 1.37 -5.19
CA LYS A 225 12.43 1.08 -3.95
C LYS A 225 13.82 1.68 -3.99
N ASN A 226 14.29 2.21 -2.85
CA ASN A 226 15.62 2.83 -2.70
C ASN A 226 15.92 3.83 -3.83
N ASP A 227 14.92 4.63 -4.23
CA ASP A 227 15.08 5.46 -5.41
C ASP A 227 14.20 6.70 -5.33
N TRP A 228 14.53 7.69 -6.13
CA TRP A 228 13.82 8.95 -6.26
C TRP A 228 12.80 8.91 -7.38
N ARG A 229 11.65 9.56 -7.17
CA ARG A 229 10.70 9.86 -8.26
C ARG A 229 10.21 11.28 -8.17
N LYS A 230 10.09 11.88 -9.34
CA LYS A 230 9.44 13.18 -9.48
C LYS A 230 8.00 12.95 -9.93
N VAL A 231 7.05 13.25 -9.05
CA VAL A 231 5.61 13.10 -9.30
C VAL A 231 4.94 14.44 -9.08
N ASP A 232 4.17 14.91 -10.04
CA ASP A 232 3.47 16.22 -10.01
C ASP A 232 4.40 17.38 -9.59
N ASP A 233 5.58 17.44 -10.24
CA ASP A 233 6.65 18.42 -10.01
C ASP A 233 7.31 18.42 -8.63
N ARG A 234 7.06 17.38 -7.81
CA ARG A 234 7.65 17.19 -6.49
C ARG A 234 8.52 15.95 -6.45
N TRP A 235 9.62 16.02 -5.69
CA TRP A 235 10.50 14.89 -5.48
C TRP A 235 10.07 14.08 -4.27
N TYR A 236 10.12 12.74 -4.39
CA TYR A 236 9.87 11.77 -3.35
C TYR A 236 11.00 10.76 -3.32
N HIS A 237 11.33 10.26 -2.15
CA HIS A 237 12.26 9.15 -2.00
C HIS A 237 11.58 7.98 -1.30
N PHE A 238 11.85 6.77 -1.79
CA PHE A 238 11.28 5.53 -1.30
C PHE A 238 12.35 4.70 -0.63
N ASP A 239 12.03 4.08 0.50
CA ASP A 239 12.94 3.22 1.24
C ASP A 239 13.13 1.83 0.58
N GLU A 240 13.84 0.92 1.25
CA GLU A 240 14.09 -0.44 0.78
C GLU A 240 12.81 -1.30 0.67
N ASN A 241 11.76 -0.96 1.41
CA ASN A 241 10.46 -1.62 1.34
C ASN A 241 9.59 -1.02 0.22
N GLY A 242 9.94 0.17 -0.26
CA GLY A 242 9.20 0.96 -1.21
C GLY A 242 8.24 1.94 -0.55
N ASP A 243 8.32 2.12 0.77
CA ASP A 243 7.49 3.10 1.48
C ASP A 243 8.09 4.51 1.31
N VAL A 244 7.24 5.51 1.05
CA VAL A 244 7.67 6.90 0.92
C VAL A 244 8.28 7.38 2.24
N GLN A 245 9.43 8.05 2.16
CA GLN A 245 10.10 8.59 3.33
C GLN A 245 9.47 9.91 3.78
N MET A 246 9.55 10.16 5.10
CA MET A 246 8.96 11.32 5.76
C MET A 246 9.95 11.94 6.73
N ALA A 247 9.69 13.20 7.13
CA ALA A 247 10.49 13.95 8.07
C ALA A 247 11.98 14.04 7.65
N TRP A 248 12.89 14.13 8.59
CA TRP A 248 14.32 14.21 8.31
C TRP A 248 14.89 12.90 7.82
N GLN A 249 15.56 12.92 6.67
CA GLN A 249 16.26 11.77 6.10
C GLN A 249 17.64 12.19 5.60
N LYS A 250 18.64 11.32 5.84
CA LYS A 250 19.99 11.53 5.31
C LYS A 250 20.23 10.55 4.16
N ILE A 251 20.29 11.06 2.96
CA ILE A 251 20.43 10.27 1.74
C ILE A 251 21.70 10.70 1.01
N ASN A 252 22.60 9.76 0.74
CA ASN A 252 23.89 10.03 0.07
C ASN A 252 24.70 11.17 0.70
N GLY A 253 24.66 11.32 2.03
CA GLY A 253 25.41 12.32 2.78
C GLY A 253 24.71 13.68 2.94
N HIS A 254 23.59 13.92 2.27
CA HIS A 254 22.80 15.15 2.35
C HIS A 254 21.55 14.97 3.19
N TRP A 255 21.16 15.99 3.95
CA TRP A 255 19.92 16.01 4.71
C TRP A 255 18.78 16.56 3.87
N TYR A 256 17.62 15.89 3.95
CA TYR A 256 16.36 16.27 3.33
C TYR A 256 15.27 16.31 4.39
N TYR A 257 14.24 17.09 4.16
CA TYR A 257 13.02 17.01 4.96
C TYR A 257 11.83 16.76 4.04
N PHE A 258 11.15 15.66 4.31
CA PHE A 258 9.96 15.25 3.56
C PHE A 258 8.72 15.65 4.33
N ASP A 259 7.69 16.11 3.62
CA ASP A 259 6.46 16.61 4.20
C ASP A 259 5.75 15.51 5.01
N THR A 260 5.28 15.88 6.19
CA THR A 260 4.54 14.99 7.11
C THR A 260 3.05 15.31 7.16
N ASN A 261 2.59 16.32 6.40
CA ASN A 261 1.19 16.73 6.41
C ASN A 261 0.39 15.95 5.37
N HIS A 262 -0.81 15.54 5.76
CA HIS A 262 -1.75 14.84 4.87
C HIS A 262 -2.62 15.84 4.05
N ASP A 263 -2.00 16.89 3.51
CA ASP A 263 -2.65 17.94 2.72
C ASP A 263 -2.59 17.72 1.20
N GLY A 264 -2.18 16.52 0.77
CA GLY A 264 -2.02 16.13 -0.62
C GLY A 264 -0.57 16.11 -1.11
N TYR A 265 0.39 16.47 -0.25
CA TYR A 265 1.83 16.48 -0.58
C TYR A 265 2.68 15.61 0.35
N PHE A 266 2.03 14.78 1.13
CA PHE A 266 2.63 13.86 2.08
C PHE A 266 3.82 13.09 1.47
N GLY A 267 4.98 13.18 2.13
CA GLY A 267 6.23 12.56 1.67
C GLY A 267 6.97 13.32 0.57
N ALA A 268 6.52 14.51 0.16
CA ALA A 268 7.26 15.34 -0.80
C ALA A 268 8.48 15.98 -0.15
N ALA A 269 9.63 15.96 -0.82
CA ALA A 269 10.80 16.70 -0.39
C ALA A 269 10.51 18.20 -0.41
N LEU A 270 10.69 18.86 0.72
CA LEU A 270 10.48 20.31 0.83
C LEU A 270 11.63 21.09 0.20
N ILE A 271 11.33 22.26 -0.37
CA ILE A 271 12.28 23.16 -1.00
C ILE A 271 12.10 24.60 -0.47
N GLY A 272 13.14 25.41 -0.59
CA GLY A 272 13.12 26.80 -0.14
C GLY A 272 13.17 26.93 1.38
N TRP A 273 12.63 28.03 1.90
CA TRP A 273 12.61 28.31 3.32
C TRP A 273 11.62 27.41 4.07
N GLN A 274 12.11 26.75 5.13
CA GLN A 274 11.31 25.89 5.99
C GLN A 274 11.56 26.20 7.46
N GLN A 275 10.49 26.30 8.25
CA GLN A 275 10.58 26.40 9.69
C GLN A 275 10.20 25.05 10.32
N ILE A 276 11.16 24.36 10.90
CA ILE A 276 10.99 23.04 11.49
C ILE A 276 11.50 23.10 12.94
N ASN A 277 10.68 22.74 13.91
CA ASN A 277 11.01 22.77 15.34
C ASN A 277 11.60 24.12 15.78
N ASN A 278 10.98 25.22 15.38
CA ASN A 278 11.39 26.62 15.65
C ASN A 278 12.72 27.08 15.05
N HIS A 279 13.38 26.27 14.21
CA HIS A 279 14.58 26.64 13.48
C HIS A 279 14.25 26.85 11.99
N TRP A 280 14.93 27.84 11.38
CA TRP A 280 14.82 28.07 9.95
C TRP A 280 15.91 27.31 9.20
N TYR A 281 15.51 26.68 8.11
CA TYR A 281 16.36 25.95 7.17
C TYR A 281 16.10 26.46 5.76
N TYR A 282 17.05 26.24 4.88
CA TYR A 282 16.83 26.45 3.47
C TYR A 282 17.17 25.19 2.69
N MET A 283 16.15 24.63 2.05
CA MET A 283 16.30 23.49 1.17
C MET A 283 16.59 23.97 -0.24
N ASP A 284 17.61 23.44 -0.87
CA ASP A 284 17.98 23.79 -2.24
C ASP A 284 16.80 23.63 -3.19
N LYS A 285 16.56 24.62 -4.05
CA LYS A 285 15.36 24.61 -4.93
C LYS A 285 15.42 23.56 -6.04
N GLU A 286 16.62 23.12 -6.42
CA GLU A 286 16.82 22.14 -7.50
C GLU A 286 17.01 20.72 -6.95
N ASN A 287 17.79 20.60 -5.87
CA ASN A 287 18.22 19.31 -5.32
C ASN A 287 17.44 18.91 -4.06
N ALA A 288 16.68 19.82 -3.46
CA ALA A 288 15.88 19.65 -2.24
C ALA A 288 16.68 19.30 -0.97
N TRP A 289 18.01 19.28 -0.98
CA TRP A 289 18.78 19.06 0.22
C TRP A 289 18.93 20.32 1.07
N CYS A 290 19.15 20.14 2.35
CA CYS A 290 19.39 21.23 3.29
C CYS A 290 20.75 21.87 3.04
N LEU A 291 20.79 23.20 2.91
CA LEU A 291 22.01 23.94 2.70
C LEU A 291 22.71 24.26 4.02
N THR A 292 24.02 24.28 4.01
CA THR A 292 24.90 24.66 5.14
C THR A 292 25.91 25.68 4.74
N GLY A 293 26.55 26.36 5.72
CA GLY A 293 27.55 27.37 5.49
C GLY A 293 27.00 28.67 4.89
N TRP A 294 27.83 29.40 4.18
CA TRP A 294 27.45 30.67 3.56
C TRP A 294 26.58 30.46 2.33
N GLN A 295 25.44 31.15 2.29
CA GLN A 295 24.50 31.12 1.18
C GLN A 295 24.08 32.54 0.79
N GLU A 296 23.86 32.76 -0.50
CA GLU A 296 23.22 33.96 -1.01
C GLU A 296 21.83 33.60 -1.56
N ILE A 297 20.81 34.13 -0.90
CA ILE A 297 19.42 33.80 -1.20
C ILE A 297 18.67 35.11 -1.42
N ASP A 298 18.08 35.27 -2.60
CA ASP A 298 17.34 36.47 -3.01
C ASP A 298 18.14 37.79 -2.77
N GLY A 299 19.45 37.76 -3.08
CA GLY A 299 20.37 38.91 -2.96
C GLY A 299 20.78 39.26 -1.53
N LYS A 300 20.50 38.42 -0.54
CA LYS A 300 20.92 38.54 0.86
C LYS A 300 21.82 37.39 1.24
N LYS A 301 22.81 37.66 2.12
CA LYS A 301 23.71 36.63 2.63
C LYS A 301 23.19 36.08 3.95
N TYR A 302 23.24 34.76 4.08
CA TYR A 302 22.88 34.00 5.25
C TYR A 302 24.01 33.04 5.61
N TYR A 303 24.01 32.57 6.84
CA TYR A 303 24.87 31.48 7.25
C TYR A 303 24.04 30.41 7.92
N PHE A 304 24.24 29.16 7.51
CA PHE A 304 23.60 28.00 8.09
C PHE A 304 24.64 27.17 8.83
N ASP A 305 24.33 26.78 10.05
CA ASP A 305 25.24 26.00 10.90
C ASP A 305 25.71 24.73 10.16
N PRO A 306 27.02 24.47 10.08
CA PRO A 306 27.52 23.32 9.33
C PRO A 306 27.13 21.95 9.87
N GLU A 307 26.81 21.83 11.16
CA GLU A 307 26.46 20.57 11.80
C GLU A 307 24.94 20.36 11.83
N ASN A 308 24.19 21.41 12.16
CA ASN A 308 22.76 21.35 12.39
C ASN A 308 21.94 21.87 11.21
N ALA A 309 22.58 22.54 10.25
CA ALA A 309 21.98 23.12 9.04
C ALA A 309 20.94 24.23 9.28
N TRP A 310 20.72 24.69 10.49
CA TRP A 310 19.79 25.79 10.73
C TRP A 310 20.41 27.17 10.48
N MET A 311 19.57 28.13 10.13
CA MET A 311 19.94 29.51 9.94
C MET A 311 20.36 30.14 11.25
N VAL A 312 21.50 30.82 11.27
CA VAL A 312 21.97 31.57 12.44
C VAL A 312 21.43 33.01 12.45
N THR A 313 21.30 33.56 13.66
CA THR A 313 20.89 34.96 13.89
C THR A 313 21.80 35.60 14.96
N GLY A 314 21.73 36.92 15.09
CA GLY A 314 22.49 37.67 16.09
C GLY A 314 24.00 37.70 15.81
N LYS A 315 24.81 37.77 16.86
CA LYS A 315 26.27 37.78 16.74
C LYS A 315 26.85 36.39 16.64
N GLN A 316 27.63 36.13 15.58
CA GLN A 316 28.28 34.85 15.32
C GLN A 316 29.77 35.07 14.99
N SER A 317 30.64 34.20 15.52
CA SER A 317 32.05 34.17 15.12
C SER A 317 32.30 33.00 14.19
N ILE A 318 32.57 33.29 12.91
CA ILE A 318 32.75 32.30 11.86
C ILE A 318 34.17 32.45 11.31
N ASP A 319 34.95 31.39 11.37
CA ASP A 319 36.36 31.39 10.92
C ASP A 319 37.19 32.51 11.53
N GLY A 320 36.88 32.89 12.78
CA GLY A 320 37.60 33.95 13.51
C GLY A 320 37.23 35.39 13.15
N VAL A 321 36.17 35.57 12.37
CA VAL A 321 35.58 36.89 12.01
C VAL A 321 34.19 37.00 12.66
N ASP A 322 33.93 38.15 13.28
CA ASP A 322 32.65 38.39 13.94
C ASP A 322 31.67 39.01 12.93
N TYR A 323 30.49 38.41 12.85
CA TYR A 323 29.38 38.79 11.98
C TYR A 323 28.15 39.14 12.80
N VAL A 324 27.30 39.99 12.28
CA VAL A 324 25.99 40.31 12.87
C VAL A 324 24.92 39.99 11.86
N PHE A 325 24.01 39.13 12.25
CA PHE A 325 22.84 38.75 11.47
C PHE A 325 21.57 39.31 12.10
N ALA A 326 20.66 39.80 11.29
CA ALA A 326 19.33 40.22 11.73
C ALA A 326 18.53 39.05 12.29
N ASP A 327 17.40 39.32 12.94
CA ASP A 327 16.42 38.30 13.35
C ASP A 327 15.88 37.48 12.14
N SER A 328 15.89 38.11 10.96
CA SER A 328 15.56 37.45 9.69
C SER A 328 16.68 36.52 9.18
N GLY A 329 17.81 36.43 9.85
CA GLY A 329 19.01 35.69 9.45
C GLY A 329 19.85 36.37 8.36
N ALA A 330 19.43 37.52 7.82
CA ALA A 330 20.23 38.23 6.81
C ALA A 330 21.45 38.89 7.45
N LEU A 331 22.60 38.79 6.80
CA LEU A 331 23.81 39.45 7.24
C LEU A 331 23.62 40.97 7.21
N GLU A 332 23.81 41.64 8.35
CA GLU A 332 23.71 43.08 8.47
C GLU A 332 25.08 43.76 8.34
N ASN A 333 26.10 43.23 8.99
CA ASN A 333 27.42 43.82 9.01
C ASN A 333 28.53 42.80 9.24
N THR A 334 29.72 43.10 8.74
CA THR A 334 30.98 42.46 9.12
C THR A 334 31.73 43.42 10.01
N GLU A 335 31.92 43.11 11.28
CA GLU A 335 32.88 43.87 12.10
C GLU A 335 34.29 43.24 11.89
N PRO A 336 35.22 43.93 11.21
CA PRO A 336 36.59 43.46 11.19
C PRO A 336 37.17 43.56 12.61
N LYS A 337 37.73 42.47 13.11
CA LYS A 337 38.51 42.51 14.36
C LYS A 337 39.49 43.68 14.29
N LYS A 338 39.33 44.71 15.12
CA LYS A 338 40.41 45.62 15.44
C LYS A 338 41.50 44.83 16.13
N GLU A 339 42.67 44.72 15.52
CA GLU A 339 43.87 44.27 16.20
C GLU A 339 44.13 45.22 17.39
N GLU A 340 43.77 44.83 18.60
CA GLU A 340 44.30 45.44 19.82
C GLU A 340 45.69 44.86 20.09
N LYS A 341 46.69 45.76 20.00
CA LYS A 341 48.02 45.46 20.55
C LYS A 341 47.92 45.05 22.02
N PRO A 342 48.67 44.06 22.46
CA PRO A 342 48.56 43.51 23.84
C PRO A 342 49.02 44.53 24.85
N LYS A 343 48.18 44.82 25.86
CA LYS A 343 48.56 45.42 27.14
C LYS A 343 48.33 44.36 28.23
N PRO A 344 49.30 44.12 29.06
CA PRO A 344 49.23 43.02 30.01
C PRO A 344 48.43 43.45 31.23
N THR A 345 47.53 42.63 31.71
CA THR A 345 47.31 42.28 33.15
C THR A 345 46.02 41.53 33.40
N THR A 346 46.21 40.38 34.02
CA THR A 346 45.40 39.64 35.02
C THR A 346 43.97 39.18 34.71
N PRO A 347 43.64 37.98 35.15
CA PRO A 347 42.47 37.26 34.72
C PRO A 347 41.21 37.65 35.50
N LYS A 348 40.11 37.87 34.81
CA LYS A 348 38.78 37.73 35.39
C LYS A 348 37.92 36.91 34.43
N THR A 349 37.61 35.74 34.93
CA THR A 349 36.50 34.87 34.51
C THR A 349 35.23 35.66 34.21
N SER A 350 34.67 35.48 33.04
CA SER A 350 33.23 35.51 32.84
C SER A 350 32.87 34.62 31.66
N GLU A 351 32.31 33.54 31.99
CA GLU A 351 31.60 32.57 31.14
C GLU A 351 30.51 33.27 30.33
N GLY A 352 30.42 32.94 29.08
CA GLY A 352 29.35 33.33 28.15
C GLY A 352 29.28 32.35 27.01
N GLU A 353 29.37 31.07 27.31
CA GLU A 353 28.85 30.00 26.40
C GLU A 353 27.33 30.05 26.44
N SER A 354 26.69 30.36 25.33
CA SER A 354 25.27 30.10 25.19
C SER A 354 25.08 28.61 25.11
N LYS A 355 24.96 27.99 26.26
CA LYS A 355 24.54 26.57 26.37
C LYS A 355 23.09 26.52 25.94
N LEU A 356 22.81 25.68 24.94
CA LEU A 356 21.46 25.19 24.66
C LEU A 356 20.76 24.85 25.96
N SER A 357 19.51 25.25 26.13
CA SER A 357 18.72 24.86 27.30
C SER A 357 18.61 23.33 27.34
N GLU A 358 18.52 22.75 28.53
CA GLU A 358 18.34 21.29 28.68
C GLU A 358 17.07 20.82 27.94
N ALA A 359 16.06 21.68 27.80
CA ALA A 359 14.85 21.40 27.03
C ALA A 359 15.11 21.30 25.51
N ASP A 360 16.02 22.14 24.97
CA ASP A 360 16.37 22.07 23.54
C ASP A 360 17.22 20.84 23.23
N LYS A 361 18.10 20.44 24.17
CA LYS A 361 18.87 19.19 24.06
C LYS A 361 17.97 17.97 24.15
N GLU A 362 16.97 17.98 25.02
CA GLU A 362 16.04 16.87 25.21
C GLU A 362 15.09 16.72 24.03
N ALA A 363 14.67 17.83 23.37
CA ALA A 363 13.89 17.79 22.15
C ALA A 363 14.69 17.19 20.99
N ILE A 364 15.94 17.63 20.79
CA ILE A 364 16.85 17.10 19.76
C ILE A 364 17.19 15.63 20.03
N GLU A 365 17.43 15.26 21.30
CA GLU A 365 17.71 13.87 21.68
C GLU A 365 16.50 12.96 21.48
N ASN A 366 15.28 13.45 21.71
CA ASN A 366 14.06 12.66 21.53
C ASN A 366 13.71 12.48 20.05
N ASP A 367 13.98 13.46 19.20
CA ASP A 367 13.80 13.34 17.73
C ASP A 367 14.90 12.46 17.09
N LEU A 368 16.11 12.42 17.66
CA LEU A 368 17.23 11.62 17.15
C LEU A 368 17.31 10.21 17.79
N LYS A 369 16.71 9.98 18.96
CA LYS A 369 16.74 8.67 19.66
C LYS A 369 16.28 7.48 18.80
N PRO A 370 15.25 7.57 17.98
CA PRO A 370 14.87 6.45 17.10
C PRO A 370 15.94 6.13 16.06
N PHE A 371 16.65 7.14 15.56
CA PHE A 371 17.65 7.01 14.50
C PHE A 371 19.00 6.52 15.01
N ILE A 372 19.45 7.03 16.15
CA ILE A 372 20.68 6.56 16.83
C ILE A 372 20.54 5.10 17.25
N LYS A 373 19.34 4.69 17.70
CA LYS A 373 19.07 3.30 18.10
C LYS A 373 19.06 2.34 16.92
N ALA A 374 18.61 2.78 15.73
CA ALA A 374 18.64 2.00 14.50
C ALA A 374 20.07 1.85 13.96
N GLU A 375 20.86 2.93 13.96
CA GLU A 375 22.23 2.93 13.45
C GLU A 375 23.21 2.14 14.36
N VAL A 376 23.07 2.27 15.66
CA VAL A 376 23.86 1.47 16.64
C VAL A 376 23.47 0.00 16.57
N LYS A 377 22.19 -0.33 16.32
CA LYS A 377 21.74 -1.71 16.12
C LYS A 377 22.30 -2.31 14.82
N ALA A 378 22.26 -1.56 13.72
CA ALA A 378 22.82 -1.98 12.43
C ALA A 378 24.34 -2.19 12.51
N GLN A 379 25.08 -1.32 13.23
CA GLN A 379 26.52 -1.46 13.43
C GLN A 379 26.88 -2.65 14.32
N LEU A 380 26.06 -2.97 15.31
CA LEU A 380 26.24 -4.14 16.18
C LEU A 380 25.91 -5.46 15.49
N GLU A 381 24.99 -5.46 14.53
CA GLU A 381 24.64 -6.64 13.72
C GLU A 381 25.67 -6.89 12.60
N ALA A 382 26.32 -5.85 12.09
CA ALA A 382 27.39 -5.96 11.08
C ALA A 382 28.75 -6.44 11.65
N GLN A 383 28.90 -6.49 12.98
CA GLN A 383 30.11 -6.97 13.69
C GLN A 383 29.96 -8.39 14.25
N LYS A 384 28.88 -9.08 13.97
CA LYS A 384 28.64 -10.49 14.30
C LYS A 384 28.67 -11.36 13.05
#